data_be8bbd07e0a13a057f4ae029fcd50972
#
_entry.id   be8bbd07e0a13a057f4ae029fcd50972
#
_cell.length_a   1.000
_cell.length_b   1.000
_cell.length_c   1.000
_cell.angle_alpha   90.00
_cell.angle_beta   90.00
_cell.angle_gamma   90.00
#
_symmetry.space_group_name_H-M   'P 1'
#
loop_
_entity.id
_entity.type
_entity.pdbx_description
1 polymer ?
#
loop_
_entity_poly.entity_id
_entity_poly.type
_entity_poly.pdbx_seq_one_letter_code
_entity_poly.pdbx_strand_id
1 'polypeptide(L)'
;MQFTDFGKLDLDRLPSPCFVVDEIAVQRNLEILNHVATASGARVLAALKAFSMWRLAPLISRYLNGSCASGLHEARLGREYYGGEVHVFSAAYSQAALEEILPLADHAEPAVVQDGDLDRDAFNCSGDQFL
;
A
#
# COMPACT_ATOMS: atom_id res chain seq x y z
N MET A 1 16.39 8.78 20.91
CA MET A 1 15.36 8.88 19.88
C MET A 1 14.41 9.99 20.32
N GLN A 2 14.33 11.09 19.59
CA GLN A 2 13.50 12.23 20.01
C GLN A 2 12.15 12.08 19.30
N PHE A 3 11.11 11.78 20.05
CA PHE A 3 9.75 11.74 19.54
C PHE A 3 9.15 13.14 19.54
N THR A 4 8.28 13.43 18.59
CA THR A 4 7.48 14.65 18.62
C THR A 4 6.61 14.67 19.87
N ASP A 5 6.71 15.75 20.63
CA ASP A 5 5.87 15.97 21.80
C ASP A 5 4.54 16.58 21.32
N PHE A 6 3.57 15.72 21.00
CA PHE A 6 2.24 16.13 20.58
C PHE A 6 1.49 16.98 21.63
N GLY A 7 1.90 16.94 22.91
CA GLY A 7 1.33 17.78 23.95
C GLY A 7 1.68 19.27 23.79
N LYS A 8 2.64 19.60 22.93
CA LYS A 8 3.02 21.00 22.61
C LYS A 8 2.35 21.54 21.35
N LEU A 9 1.48 20.79 20.72
CA LEU A 9 0.72 21.28 19.58
C LEU A 9 -0.27 22.36 20.00
N ASP A 10 -0.33 23.41 19.20
CA ASP A 10 -1.36 24.42 19.32
C ASP A 10 -2.66 23.89 18.71
N LEU A 11 -3.53 23.35 19.57
CA LEU A 11 -4.77 22.69 19.15
C LEU A 11 -5.77 23.67 18.54
N ASP A 12 -5.70 24.96 18.86
CA ASP A 12 -6.60 25.99 18.32
C ASP A 12 -6.35 26.24 16.83
N ARG A 13 -5.16 25.85 16.34
CA ARG A 13 -4.80 25.93 14.92
C ARG A 13 -5.19 24.72 14.09
N LEU A 14 -5.69 23.66 14.71
CA LEU A 14 -6.02 22.41 14.06
C LEU A 14 -7.53 22.30 13.84
N PRO A 15 -7.97 21.91 12.63
CA PRO A 15 -9.38 21.57 12.44
C PRO A 15 -9.74 20.33 13.25
N SER A 16 -10.91 20.29 13.85
CA SER A 16 -11.39 19.11 14.61
C SER A 16 -12.64 18.54 13.96
N PRO A 17 -12.73 17.21 13.74
CA PRO A 17 -11.70 16.20 14.00
C PRO A 17 -10.62 16.15 12.91
N CYS A 18 -9.36 15.85 13.28
CA CYS A 18 -8.28 15.62 12.31
C CYS A 18 -7.27 14.59 12.82
N PHE A 19 -6.54 13.97 11.89
CA PHE A 19 -5.34 13.20 12.18
C PHE A 19 -4.11 14.10 12.05
N VAL A 20 -3.22 14.01 13.04
CA VAL A 20 -1.93 14.70 13.02
C VAL A 20 -0.81 13.68 12.88
N VAL A 21 0.04 13.86 11.89
CA VAL A 21 1.14 12.93 11.60
C VAL A 21 2.46 13.67 11.67
N ASP A 22 3.44 13.07 12.36
CA ASP A 22 4.83 13.52 12.37
C ASP A 22 5.55 12.99 11.12
N GLU A 23 5.71 13.84 10.12
CA GLU A 23 6.36 13.49 8.86
C GLU A 23 7.83 13.08 9.06
N ILE A 24 8.54 13.68 10.02
CA ILE A 24 9.94 13.34 10.33
C ILE A 24 10.02 11.92 10.91
N ALA A 25 9.07 11.56 11.78
CA ALA A 25 9.01 10.21 12.32
C ALA A 25 8.66 9.18 11.24
N VAL A 26 7.74 9.51 10.33
CA VAL A 26 7.43 8.66 9.17
C VAL A 26 8.67 8.46 8.31
N GLN A 27 9.40 9.54 7.97
CA GLN A 27 10.61 9.44 7.16
C GLN A 27 11.67 8.53 7.81
N ARG A 28 11.93 8.69 9.09
CA ARG A 28 12.89 7.83 9.83
C ARG A 28 12.49 6.35 9.78
N ASN A 29 11.21 6.05 9.93
CA ASN A 29 10.71 4.68 9.81
C ASN A 29 10.91 4.12 8.39
N LEU A 30 10.66 4.94 7.38
CA LEU A 30 10.88 4.58 5.98
C LEU A 30 12.36 4.32 5.67
N GLU A 31 13.27 5.10 6.24
CA GLU A 31 14.73 4.90 6.13
C GLU A 31 15.15 3.54 6.72
N ILE A 32 14.58 3.15 7.87
CA ILE A 32 14.82 1.83 8.47
C ILE A 32 14.30 0.71 7.57
N LEU A 33 13.07 0.83 7.06
CA LEU A 33 12.47 -0.16 6.15
C LEU A 33 13.29 -0.32 4.87
N ASN A 34 13.73 0.80 4.28
CA ASN A 34 14.57 0.78 3.09
C ASN A 34 15.94 0.13 3.35
N HIS A 35 16.52 0.37 4.53
CA HIS A 35 17.77 -0.30 4.92
C HIS A 35 17.56 -1.82 5.00
N VAL A 36 16.48 -2.28 5.63
CA VAL A 36 16.15 -3.71 5.71
C VAL A 36 15.92 -4.29 4.32
N ALA A 37 15.12 -3.62 3.47
CA ALA A 37 14.86 -4.04 2.10
C ALA A 37 16.17 -4.20 1.31
N THR A 38 17.06 -3.20 1.39
CA THR A 38 18.35 -3.21 0.68
C THR A 38 19.26 -4.33 1.19
N ALA A 39 19.32 -4.56 2.51
CA ALA A 39 20.19 -5.56 3.11
C ALA A 39 19.71 -7.00 2.84
N SER A 40 18.40 -7.22 2.74
CA SER A 40 17.80 -8.54 2.54
C SER A 40 17.51 -8.88 1.06
N GLY A 41 17.50 -7.86 0.19
CA GLY A 41 16.99 -7.99 -1.17
C GLY A 41 15.46 -8.07 -1.27
N ALA A 42 14.73 -7.90 -0.15
CA ALA A 42 13.28 -7.94 -0.13
C ALA A 42 12.66 -6.67 -0.71
N ARG A 43 11.47 -6.79 -1.26
CA ARG A 43 10.64 -5.66 -1.69
C ARG A 43 9.64 -5.32 -0.59
N VAL A 44 9.58 -4.07 -0.19
CA VAL A 44 8.68 -3.61 0.86
C VAL A 44 7.60 -2.72 0.26
N LEU A 45 6.35 -3.02 0.58
CA LEU A 45 5.17 -2.32 0.08
C LEU A 45 4.46 -1.57 1.22
N ALA A 46 3.86 -0.43 0.89
CA ALA A 46 3.01 0.31 1.82
C ALA A 46 1.64 -0.36 1.93
N ALA A 47 1.28 -0.87 3.10
CA ALA A 47 -0.04 -1.47 3.34
C ALA A 47 -1.09 -0.37 3.54
N LEU A 48 -1.92 -0.11 2.52
CA LEU A 48 -2.87 1.01 2.51
C LEU A 48 -3.96 0.88 3.56
N LYS A 49 -4.41 -0.33 3.88
CA LYS A 49 -5.34 -0.57 4.99
C LYS A 49 -4.83 -0.11 6.35
N ALA A 50 -3.50 -0.05 6.54
CA ALA A 50 -2.88 0.39 7.79
C ALA A 50 -2.58 1.88 7.78
N PHE A 51 -2.16 2.42 6.64
CA PHE A 51 -1.80 3.82 6.49
C PHE A 51 -2.00 4.29 5.05
N SER A 52 -3.10 5.00 4.80
CA SER A 52 -3.49 5.48 3.47
C SER A 52 -3.49 7.01 3.34
N MET A 53 -2.61 7.69 4.08
CA MET A 53 -2.46 9.14 3.97
C MET A 53 -1.76 9.51 2.66
N TRP A 54 -2.53 9.61 1.59
CA TRP A 54 -2.07 9.87 0.22
C TRP A 54 -1.21 11.14 0.06
N ARG A 55 -1.36 12.13 0.94
CA ARG A 55 -0.49 13.31 0.94
C ARG A 55 0.97 12.99 1.25
N LEU A 56 1.24 11.90 1.96
CA LEU A 56 2.59 11.42 2.23
C LEU A 56 3.08 10.38 1.20
N ALA A 57 2.25 10.00 0.22
CA ALA A 57 2.64 9.05 -0.81
C ALA A 57 3.94 9.45 -1.55
N PRO A 58 4.19 10.74 -1.91
CA PRO A 58 5.45 11.12 -2.54
C PRO A 58 6.68 10.92 -1.65
N LEU A 59 6.52 10.99 -0.33
CA LEU A 59 7.59 10.65 0.61
C LEU A 59 7.79 9.13 0.67
N ILE A 60 6.71 8.38 0.83
CA ILE A 60 6.73 6.91 0.96
C ILE A 60 7.33 6.26 -0.28
N SER A 61 6.97 6.73 -1.47
CA SER A 61 7.44 6.19 -2.77
C SER A 61 8.95 6.33 -3.00
N ARG A 62 9.65 7.16 -2.23
CA ARG A 62 11.12 7.26 -2.32
C ARG A 62 11.81 6.08 -1.65
N TYR A 63 11.14 5.39 -0.74
CA TYR A 63 11.74 4.37 0.11
C TYR A 63 11.15 2.98 -0.12
N LEU A 64 9.87 2.89 -0.51
CA LEU A 64 9.16 1.63 -0.69
C LEU A 64 8.92 1.33 -2.18
N ASN A 65 8.78 0.06 -2.50
CA ASN A 65 8.67 -0.42 -3.87
C ASN A 65 7.28 -0.24 -4.50
N GLY A 66 6.28 0.08 -3.70
CA GLY A 66 4.90 0.22 -4.14
C GLY A 66 3.92 0.13 -2.98
N SER A 67 2.71 -0.30 -3.27
CA SER A 67 1.62 -0.39 -2.30
C SER A 67 0.94 -1.76 -2.33
N CYS A 68 0.36 -2.14 -1.18
CA CYS A 68 -0.50 -3.30 -1.05
C CYS A 68 -1.92 -2.85 -0.69
N ALA A 69 -2.88 -3.22 -1.51
CA ALA A 69 -4.29 -2.87 -1.42
C ALA A 69 -5.13 -4.09 -1.01
N SER A 70 -6.21 -3.85 -0.27
CA SER A 70 -7.17 -4.88 0.14
C SER A 70 -8.45 -4.86 -0.69
N GLY A 71 -8.53 -4.02 -1.71
CA GLY A 71 -9.67 -3.92 -2.62
C GLY A 71 -9.53 -2.77 -3.61
N LEU A 72 -10.58 -2.57 -4.41
CA LEU A 72 -10.59 -1.65 -5.55
C LEU A 72 -10.22 -0.20 -5.19
N HIS A 73 -10.77 0.35 -4.11
CA HIS A 73 -10.53 1.75 -3.74
C HIS A 73 -9.08 1.99 -3.34
N GLU A 74 -8.48 1.04 -2.59
CA GLU A 74 -7.06 1.10 -2.24
C GLU A 74 -6.17 0.87 -3.46
N ALA A 75 -6.55 -0.01 -4.40
CA ALA A 75 -5.83 -0.23 -5.63
C ALA A 75 -5.77 1.05 -6.50
N ARG A 76 -6.90 1.74 -6.64
CA ARG A 76 -6.95 3.06 -7.30
C ARG A 76 -6.06 4.08 -6.62
N LEU A 77 -6.12 4.16 -5.29
CA LEU A 77 -5.28 5.06 -4.49
C LEU A 77 -3.79 4.74 -4.67
N GLY A 78 -3.43 3.46 -4.64
CA GLY A 78 -2.05 3.00 -4.86
C GLY A 78 -1.54 3.40 -6.25
N ARG A 79 -2.32 3.14 -7.28
CA ARG A 79 -1.96 3.46 -8.67
C ARG A 79 -1.82 4.96 -8.91
N GLU A 80 -2.71 5.77 -8.33
CA GLU A 80 -2.75 7.21 -8.58
C GLU A 80 -1.68 7.99 -7.80
N TYR A 81 -1.40 7.60 -6.54
CA TYR A 81 -0.58 8.44 -5.65
C TYR A 81 0.74 7.82 -5.22
N TYR A 82 0.80 6.48 -5.05
CA TYR A 82 1.98 5.85 -4.45
C TYR A 82 3.06 5.48 -5.46
N GLY A 83 2.69 5.29 -6.73
CA GLY A 83 3.63 4.82 -7.75
C GLY A 83 4.20 3.43 -7.42
N GLY A 84 5.13 2.96 -8.26
CA GLY A 84 5.68 1.62 -8.12
C GLY A 84 4.64 0.52 -8.35
N GLU A 85 4.83 -0.63 -7.73
CA GLU A 85 3.93 -1.77 -7.88
C GLU A 85 2.68 -1.64 -7.03
N VAL A 86 1.55 -2.10 -7.57
CA VAL A 86 0.29 -2.25 -6.86
C VAL A 86 -0.01 -3.72 -6.71
N HIS A 87 0.10 -4.22 -5.49
CA HIS A 87 -0.32 -5.57 -5.13
C HIS A 87 -1.70 -5.53 -4.51
N VAL A 88 -2.57 -6.44 -4.91
CA VAL A 88 -3.91 -6.52 -4.34
C VAL A 88 -4.14 -7.91 -3.76
N PHE A 89 -4.50 -7.95 -2.48
CA PHE A 89 -4.86 -9.16 -1.77
C PHE A 89 -6.21 -9.00 -1.08
N SER A 90 -7.12 -9.92 -1.39
CA SER A 90 -8.41 -10.03 -0.70
C SER A 90 -8.79 -11.49 -0.49
N ALA A 91 -9.55 -11.76 0.56
CA ALA A 91 -10.03 -13.10 0.86
C ALA A 91 -10.95 -13.64 -0.24
N ALA A 92 -11.71 -12.77 -0.89
CA ALA A 92 -12.58 -13.11 -2.01
C ALA A 92 -12.82 -11.90 -2.90
N TYR A 93 -13.04 -12.15 -4.19
CA TYR A 93 -13.47 -11.14 -5.17
C TYR A 93 -14.77 -11.57 -5.81
N SER A 94 -15.65 -10.60 -6.09
CA SER A 94 -16.67 -10.80 -7.09
C SER A 94 -16.06 -10.61 -8.49
N GLN A 95 -16.68 -11.23 -9.50
CA GLN A 95 -16.24 -11.09 -10.88
C GLN A 95 -16.12 -9.61 -11.29
N ALA A 96 -17.14 -8.80 -10.97
CA ALA A 96 -17.14 -7.37 -11.29
C ALA A 96 -16.02 -6.59 -10.61
N ALA A 97 -15.72 -6.89 -9.33
CA ALA A 97 -14.61 -6.24 -8.63
C ALA A 97 -13.26 -6.60 -9.25
N LEU A 98 -13.10 -7.85 -9.66
CA LEU A 98 -11.88 -8.34 -10.26
C LEU A 98 -11.61 -7.66 -11.62
N GLU A 99 -12.62 -7.54 -12.47
CA GLU A 99 -12.52 -6.85 -13.77
C GLU A 99 -12.06 -5.40 -13.62
N GLU A 100 -12.45 -4.72 -12.52
CA GLU A 100 -12.00 -3.37 -12.24
C GLU A 100 -10.61 -3.30 -11.60
N ILE A 101 -10.21 -4.32 -10.84
CA ILE A 101 -8.92 -4.37 -10.14
C ILE A 101 -7.77 -4.75 -11.08
N LEU A 102 -7.96 -5.73 -11.95
CA LEU A 102 -6.90 -6.27 -12.81
C LEU A 102 -6.13 -5.19 -13.60
N PRO A 103 -6.78 -4.16 -14.19
CA PRO A 103 -6.05 -3.10 -14.91
C PRO A 103 -5.22 -2.20 -14.00
N LEU A 104 -5.45 -2.24 -12.69
CA LEU A 104 -4.78 -1.39 -11.71
C LEU A 104 -3.63 -2.11 -10.99
N ALA A 105 -3.70 -3.43 -10.92
CA ALA A 105 -2.77 -4.26 -10.17
C ALA A 105 -1.63 -4.79 -11.03
N ASP A 106 -0.43 -4.79 -10.48
CA ASP A 106 0.70 -5.53 -11.05
C ASP A 106 0.68 -6.99 -10.55
N HIS A 107 0.15 -7.19 -9.34
CA HIS A 107 -0.07 -8.51 -8.73
C HIS A 107 -1.41 -8.54 -8.02
N ALA A 108 -2.23 -9.54 -8.32
CA ALA A 108 -3.50 -9.78 -7.65
C ALA A 108 -3.56 -11.23 -7.18
N GLU A 109 -3.74 -11.44 -5.88
CA GLU A 109 -3.84 -12.78 -5.29
C GLU A 109 -5.21 -12.96 -4.65
N PRO A 110 -6.10 -13.79 -5.22
CA PRO A 110 -7.34 -14.19 -4.58
C PRO A 110 -7.10 -15.36 -3.64
N ALA A 111 -7.58 -15.27 -2.41
CA ALA A 111 -7.66 -16.45 -1.54
C ALA A 111 -8.77 -17.40 -2.00
N VAL A 112 -9.90 -16.87 -2.47
CA VAL A 112 -11.04 -17.61 -3.05
C VAL A 112 -11.72 -16.73 -4.09
N VAL A 113 -12.14 -17.32 -5.19
CA VAL A 113 -13.04 -16.67 -6.14
C VAL A 113 -14.45 -17.24 -5.94
N GLN A 114 -15.40 -16.35 -5.62
CA GLN A 114 -16.82 -16.72 -5.56
C GLN A 114 -17.42 -16.62 -6.96
N ASP A 115 -18.09 -17.71 -7.36
CA ASP A 115 -18.87 -17.84 -8.58
C ASP A 115 -18.10 -17.95 -9.91
N GLY A 116 -17.81 -19.18 -10.31
CA GLY A 116 -17.45 -19.56 -11.67
C GLY A 116 -15.99 -19.99 -11.85
N ASP A 117 -15.78 -20.80 -12.87
CA ASP A 117 -14.46 -21.21 -13.36
C ASP A 117 -13.63 -19.99 -13.78
N LEU A 118 -12.89 -19.43 -12.84
CA LEU A 118 -11.87 -18.45 -13.21
C LEU A 118 -10.66 -19.19 -13.77
N ASP A 119 -10.34 -18.82 -14.97
CA ASP A 119 -9.10 -19.22 -15.62
C ASP A 119 -7.91 -18.79 -14.72
N ARG A 120 -7.31 -19.77 -14.04
CA ARG A 120 -6.14 -19.54 -13.18
C ARG A 120 -4.97 -18.94 -13.95
N ASP A 121 -4.96 -19.09 -15.26
CA ASP A 121 -3.92 -18.56 -16.12
C ASP A 121 -4.06 -17.03 -16.32
N ALA A 122 -5.25 -16.45 -16.10
CA ALA A 122 -5.46 -15.01 -16.12
C ALA A 122 -4.79 -14.27 -14.92
N PHE A 123 -4.44 -15.01 -13.86
CA PHE A 123 -3.76 -14.49 -12.66
C PHE A 123 -2.24 -14.57 -12.73
N ASN A 124 -1.70 -15.23 -13.75
CA ASN A 124 -0.26 -15.35 -13.92
C ASN A 124 0.29 -14.10 -14.61
N CYS A 125 0.21 -12.96 -13.93
CA CYS A 125 0.98 -11.79 -14.31
C CYS A 125 2.46 -12.10 -14.10
N SER A 126 3.14 -12.44 -15.19
CA SER A 126 4.59 -12.63 -15.32
C SER A 126 5.22 -13.60 -14.30
N GLY A 127 5.54 -14.76 -14.85
CA GLY A 127 6.19 -15.87 -14.20
C GLY A 127 7.42 -15.53 -13.36
N ASP A 128 7.71 -16.50 -12.49
CA ASP A 128 8.95 -16.69 -11.77
C ASP A 128 9.33 -15.63 -10.74
N GLN A 129 8.75 -15.76 -9.54
CA GLN A 129 9.51 -15.63 -8.29
C GLN A 129 8.60 -15.71 -7.06
N PHE A 130 8.20 -16.92 -6.68
CA PHE A 130 7.89 -17.23 -5.29
C PHE A 130 8.76 -18.40 -4.85
N LEU A 131 9.78 -18.11 -4.04
CA LEU A 131 10.37 -19.02 -3.08
C LEU A 131 9.91 -18.62 -1.71
#